data_86555c2ee065f5b9c40983f46ac49523
#
_entry.id   86555c2ee065f5b9c40983f46ac49523
#
_cell.length_a   1.000
_cell.length_b   1.000
_cell.length_c   1.000
_cell.angle_alpha   90.00
_cell.angle_beta   90.00
_cell.angle_gamma   90.00
#
_symmetry.space_group_name_H-M   'P 1'
#
loop_
_entity.id
_entity.type
_entity.pdbx_description
1 polymer ?
#
loop_
_entity_poly.entity_id
_entity_poly.type
_entity_poly.pdbx_seq_one_letter_code
_entity_poly.pdbx_strand_id
1 'polypeptide(L)'
;RISTNLWDNPMKLKDLGIDLYNANFYQSKKFGASFLYDVSNSLTAKIGLNHENQKALFDYQYQNLGNSFKNVSTTVSLKFSPNDKNMMTPGGKLTYEKKFPQFFFFYEFGSKIFDGELNYDRLDALAIHQFRSKLGTTTLKFLGGISSGTAPIWKNFEIIGQTDGSSEKWTSKINTPSTLGFVTMPSGTFYADKFVSLQVSQYLPFRFKTIGKTYSTLELEYKSAVGNFKNPENHQFNFQVLNHNYQEVGFIWNRFLGRKFDVGFSYRLGYYQTSQFKDNFGLQIRLGGF
;
A
#
# COMPACT_ATOMS: atom_id res chain seq x y z
N ARG A 1 4.84 8.51 5.15
CA ARG A 1 3.51 7.89 5.06
C ARG A 1 3.15 7.76 3.61
N ILE A 2 3.22 6.55 3.08
CA ILE A 2 2.57 6.30 1.80
C ILE A 2 1.09 6.41 2.09
N SER A 3 0.58 7.56 1.88
CA SER A 3 -0.83 7.63 1.67
C SER A 3 -1.06 7.24 0.21
N THR A 4 -1.37 6.00 -0.07
CA THR A 4 -2.37 5.78 -1.08
C THR A 4 -3.57 6.55 -0.57
N ASN A 5 -3.78 7.75 -1.07
CA ASN A 5 -4.87 8.64 -0.62
C ASN A 5 -6.23 8.13 -1.11
N LEU A 6 -6.41 6.83 -1.07
CA LEU A 6 -7.68 6.17 -1.25
C LEU A 6 -8.50 6.51 -0.02
N TRP A 7 -9.38 7.51 -0.10
CA TRP A 7 -10.12 8.07 1.04
C TRP A 7 -10.92 7.05 1.87
N ASP A 8 -11.27 5.93 1.27
CA ASP A 8 -11.91 4.78 1.89
C ASP A 8 -10.93 3.67 2.19
N ASN A 9 -9.68 4.01 2.48
CA ASN A 9 -8.69 2.99 2.71
C ASN A 9 -9.04 2.22 4.00
N PRO A 10 -9.58 0.99 3.90
CA PRO A 10 -9.79 0.13 5.07
C PRO A 10 -8.47 -0.22 5.77
N MET A 11 -7.35 0.25 5.23
CA MET A 11 -6.00 0.00 5.70
C MET A 11 -5.55 0.92 6.82
N LYS A 12 -6.24 2.04 7.12
CA LYS A 12 -5.79 2.99 8.16
C LYS A 12 -5.50 2.35 9.52
N LEU A 13 -6.20 1.29 9.87
CA LEU A 13 -5.95 0.53 11.11
C LEU A 13 -4.93 -0.61 10.92
N LYS A 14 -4.71 -1.07 9.68
CA LYS A 14 -3.77 -2.14 9.36
C LYS A 14 -2.36 -1.62 9.06
N ASP A 15 -2.23 -0.34 8.74
CA ASP A 15 -0.96 0.33 8.43
C ASP A 15 -0.17 0.74 9.69
N LEU A 16 -0.76 0.67 10.87
CA LEU A 16 -0.07 0.95 12.16
C LEU A 16 1.22 0.12 12.34
N GLY A 17 1.23 -1.10 11.83
CA GLY A 17 2.42 -1.96 11.89
C GLY A 17 3.56 -1.50 11.00
N ILE A 18 3.25 -0.93 9.83
CA ILE A 18 4.26 -0.43 8.87
C ILE A 18 4.88 0.86 9.41
N ASP A 19 4.07 1.74 9.98
CA ASP A 19 4.55 2.99 10.57
C ASP A 19 5.55 2.75 11.72
N LEU A 20 5.47 1.62 12.43
CA LEU A 20 6.39 1.28 13.52
C LEU A 20 7.78 0.87 13.05
N TYR A 21 7.91 0.35 11.82
CA TYR A 21 9.18 -0.11 11.25
C TYR A 21 9.79 0.86 10.24
N ASN A 22 9.07 1.90 9.85
CA ASN A 22 9.58 2.89 8.91
C ASN A 22 10.43 3.93 9.64
N ALA A 23 11.72 3.96 9.34
CA ALA A 23 12.64 4.97 9.88
C ALA A 23 12.55 6.33 9.17
N ASN A 24 11.91 6.41 8.00
CA ASN A 24 11.90 7.58 7.13
C ASN A 24 10.65 8.42 7.33
N PHE A 25 10.51 9.04 8.51
CA PHE A 25 9.39 9.91 8.81
C PHE A 25 9.59 11.33 8.30
N TYR A 26 8.51 11.98 7.90
CA TYR A 26 8.46 13.41 7.70
C TYR A 26 7.33 14.05 8.50
N GLN A 27 7.57 15.25 9.00
CA GLN A 27 6.55 16.08 9.63
C GLN A 27 5.72 16.77 8.54
N SER A 28 4.40 16.76 8.68
CA SER A 28 3.49 17.46 7.79
C SER A 28 2.52 18.31 8.60
N LYS A 29 2.45 19.61 8.25
CA LYS A 29 1.40 20.53 8.70
C LYS A 29 0.55 20.86 7.49
N LYS A 30 -0.66 20.32 7.46
CA LYS A 30 -1.56 20.38 6.30
C LYS A 30 -2.82 21.15 6.64
N PHE A 31 -3.13 22.14 5.79
CA PHE A 31 -4.43 22.80 5.71
C PHE A 31 -5.04 22.52 4.34
N GLY A 32 -6.33 22.23 4.27
CA GLY A 32 -6.95 21.97 2.99
C GLY A 32 -8.46 21.82 3.10
N ALA A 33 -9.11 21.94 1.95
CA ALA A 33 -10.52 21.73 1.78
C ALA A 33 -10.76 20.67 0.71
N SER A 34 -11.78 19.85 0.88
CA SER A 34 -12.14 18.86 -0.12
C SER A 34 -13.66 18.74 -0.25
N PHE A 35 -14.09 18.49 -1.47
CA PHE A 35 -15.47 18.22 -1.82
C PHE A 35 -15.59 16.80 -2.35
N LEU A 36 -16.52 16.04 -1.78
CA LEU A 36 -16.85 14.68 -2.19
C LEU A 36 -18.26 14.67 -2.78
N TYR A 37 -18.38 14.02 -3.94
CA TYR A 37 -19.65 13.93 -4.65
C TYR A 37 -19.89 12.51 -5.19
N ASP A 38 -21.05 11.97 -4.90
CA ASP A 38 -21.52 10.70 -5.45
C ASP A 38 -22.17 10.94 -6.81
N VAL A 39 -21.36 10.84 -7.87
CA VAL A 39 -21.77 11.11 -9.26
C VAL A 39 -22.86 10.13 -9.70
N SER A 40 -22.77 8.88 -9.23
CA SER A 40 -23.76 7.83 -9.48
C SER A 40 -23.67 6.76 -8.39
N ASN A 41 -24.56 5.77 -8.45
CA ASN A 41 -24.45 4.60 -7.56
C ASN A 41 -23.11 3.90 -7.63
N SER A 42 -22.45 3.93 -8.80
CA SER A 42 -21.19 3.23 -9.05
C SER A 42 -19.94 4.12 -8.95
N LEU A 43 -20.11 5.44 -9.08
CA LEU A 43 -19.01 6.39 -9.16
C LEU A 43 -19.08 7.43 -8.06
N THR A 44 -17.99 7.57 -7.31
CA THR A 44 -17.78 8.64 -6.34
C THR A 44 -16.51 9.40 -6.72
N ALA A 45 -16.58 10.72 -6.71
CA ALA A 45 -15.47 11.63 -6.99
C ALA A 45 -15.18 12.49 -5.77
N LYS A 46 -13.90 12.80 -5.57
CA LYS A 46 -13.44 13.75 -4.54
C LYS A 46 -12.40 14.67 -5.16
N ILE A 47 -12.59 15.97 -4.97
CA ILE A 47 -11.62 17.01 -5.34
C ILE A 47 -11.15 17.70 -4.07
N GLY A 48 -9.86 17.98 -3.97
CA GLY A 48 -9.28 18.65 -2.80
C GLY A 48 -8.20 19.64 -3.19
N LEU A 49 -8.11 20.71 -2.41
CA LEU A 49 -7.01 21.68 -2.44
C LEU A 49 -6.28 21.60 -1.11
N ASN A 50 -4.96 21.53 -1.15
CA ASN A 50 -4.12 21.35 0.01
C ASN A 50 -2.95 22.33 -0.01
N HIS A 51 -2.69 22.94 1.15
CA HIS A 51 -1.44 23.62 1.46
C HIS A 51 -0.75 22.83 2.58
N GLU A 52 0.50 22.45 2.37
CA GLU A 52 1.20 21.54 3.26
C GLU A 52 2.65 21.98 3.46
N ASN A 53 3.07 22.17 4.71
CA ASN A 53 4.47 22.34 5.07
C ASN A 53 5.03 20.99 5.49
N GLN A 54 6.02 20.50 4.76
CA GLN A 54 6.65 19.20 4.94
C GLN A 54 8.10 19.36 5.36
N LYS A 55 8.55 18.55 6.31
CA LYS A 55 9.95 18.52 6.75
C LYS A 55 10.38 17.08 7.01
N ALA A 56 11.47 16.64 6.41
CA ALA A 56 12.08 15.35 6.73
C ALA A 56 12.54 15.32 8.19
N LEU A 57 12.32 14.18 8.88
CA LEU A 57 12.80 13.91 10.22
C LEU A 57 13.99 12.93 10.21
N PHE A 58 14.47 12.58 9.03
CA PHE A 58 15.64 11.74 8.77
C PHE A 58 16.65 12.54 7.93
N ASP A 59 17.85 12.02 7.79
CA ASP A 59 18.90 12.67 6.98
C ASP A 59 18.54 12.57 5.50
N TYR A 60 17.92 13.65 5.00
CA TYR A 60 17.38 13.76 3.66
C TYR A 60 17.54 15.17 3.12
N GLN A 61 18.01 15.26 1.88
CA GLN A 61 18.02 16.48 1.10
C GLN A 61 17.52 16.18 -0.32
N TYR A 62 16.79 17.12 -0.89
CA TYR A 62 16.33 17.04 -2.26
C TYR A 62 16.98 18.16 -3.09
N GLN A 63 17.92 17.81 -3.94
CA GLN A 63 18.70 18.77 -4.73
C GLN A 63 19.24 19.90 -3.85
N ASN A 64 19.06 21.16 -4.28
CA ASN A 64 19.44 22.38 -3.54
C ASN A 64 18.30 22.94 -2.67
N LEU A 65 17.16 22.27 -2.58
CA LEU A 65 15.97 22.73 -1.86
C LEU A 65 15.98 22.36 -0.36
N GLY A 66 16.97 21.56 0.08
CA GLY A 66 17.08 21.14 1.49
C GLY A 66 16.13 20.03 1.89
N ASN A 67 15.64 20.06 3.13
CA ASN A 67 14.81 19.01 3.73
C ASN A 67 13.39 19.47 4.13
N SER A 68 13.04 20.70 3.86
CA SER A 68 11.74 21.30 4.19
C SER A 68 11.12 21.92 2.95
N PHE A 69 9.83 21.65 2.72
CA PHE A 69 9.15 22.02 1.47
C PHE A 69 7.75 22.55 1.77
N LYS A 70 7.38 23.60 1.06
CA LYS A 70 6.00 24.07 0.99
C LYS A 70 5.35 23.47 -0.25
N ASN A 71 4.27 22.76 -0.06
CA ASN A 71 3.54 22.09 -1.13
C ASN A 71 2.12 22.62 -1.23
N VAL A 72 1.78 23.13 -2.39
CA VAL A 72 0.40 23.48 -2.75
C VAL A 72 -0.06 22.49 -3.80
N SER A 73 -1.09 21.72 -3.50
CA SER A 73 -1.54 20.67 -4.42
C SER A 73 -3.04 20.61 -4.57
N THR A 74 -3.45 20.25 -5.79
CA THR A 74 -4.81 19.84 -6.12
C THR A 74 -4.86 18.32 -6.19
N THR A 75 -5.87 17.71 -5.59
CA THR A 75 -6.07 16.26 -5.61
C THR A 75 -7.41 15.91 -6.22
N VAL A 76 -7.43 14.87 -7.05
CA VAL A 76 -8.64 14.25 -7.60
C VAL A 76 -8.61 12.77 -7.26
N SER A 77 -9.68 12.28 -6.68
CA SER A 77 -9.82 10.85 -6.38
C SER A 77 -11.12 10.33 -6.96
N LEU A 78 -11.08 9.16 -7.60
CA LEU A 78 -12.22 8.48 -8.16
C LEU A 78 -12.31 7.06 -7.61
N LYS A 79 -13.50 6.67 -7.18
CA LYS A 79 -13.84 5.29 -6.86
C LYS A 79 -14.94 4.84 -7.80
N PHE A 80 -14.66 3.82 -8.60
CA PHE A 80 -15.62 3.18 -9.47
C PHE A 80 -15.87 1.73 -9.04
N SER A 81 -17.11 1.43 -8.65
CA SER A 81 -17.51 0.11 -8.14
C SER A 81 -18.87 -0.26 -8.70
N PRO A 82 -18.90 -0.80 -9.94
CA PRO A 82 -20.15 -0.99 -10.71
C PRO A 82 -21.11 -1.99 -10.07
N ASN A 83 -20.60 -2.92 -9.26
CA ASN A 83 -21.39 -4.01 -8.70
C ASN A 83 -21.71 -3.84 -7.20
N ASP A 84 -21.15 -2.80 -6.54
CA ASP A 84 -21.48 -2.50 -5.14
C ASP A 84 -22.99 -2.22 -4.99
N LYS A 85 -23.57 -2.76 -3.92
CA LYS A 85 -24.93 -2.40 -3.58
C LYS A 85 -24.94 -1.22 -2.62
N ASN A 86 -25.50 -0.14 -3.07
CA ASN A 86 -25.54 1.13 -2.40
C ASN A 86 -26.97 1.56 -2.09
N MET A 87 -27.13 2.27 -0.99
CA MET A 87 -28.35 2.96 -0.61
C MET A 87 -28.03 4.45 -0.46
N MET A 88 -28.79 5.30 -1.10
CA MET A 88 -28.70 6.76 -0.91
C MET A 88 -29.40 7.13 0.38
N THR A 89 -28.71 7.85 1.24
CA THR A 89 -29.25 8.38 2.50
C THR A 89 -29.11 9.90 2.52
N PRO A 90 -29.82 10.62 3.40
CA PRO A 90 -29.61 12.06 3.57
C PRO A 90 -28.15 12.45 3.89
N GLY A 91 -27.36 11.54 4.49
CA GLY A 91 -25.95 11.74 4.78
C GLY A 91 -24.99 11.30 3.67
N GLY A 92 -25.50 10.90 2.48
CA GLY A 92 -24.71 10.42 1.35
C GLY A 92 -24.92 8.94 1.05
N LYS A 93 -24.09 8.41 0.17
CA LYS A 93 -24.13 7.01 -0.28
C LYS A 93 -23.59 6.06 0.79
N LEU A 94 -24.39 5.08 1.19
CA LEU A 94 -24.00 4.00 2.09
C LEU A 94 -23.86 2.69 1.30
N THR A 95 -22.65 2.11 1.27
CA THR A 95 -22.43 0.79 0.68
C THR A 95 -22.72 -0.29 1.73
N TYR A 96 -23.77 -1.09 1.54
CA TYR A 96 -24.15 -2.17 2.43
C TYR A 96 -23.63 -3.54 1.99
N GLU A 97 -23.33 -3.72 0.70
CA GLU A 97 -22.69 -4.94 0.18
C GLU A 97 -21.61 -4.57 -0.83
N LYS A 98 -20.35 -4.79 -0.46
CA LYS A 98 -19.21 -4.59 -1.37
C LYS A 98 -19.10 -5.75 -2.35
N LYS A 99 -18.98 -5.43 -3.64
CA LYS A 99 -18.79 -6.39 -4.73
C LYS A 99 -17.61 -5.98 -5.61
N PHE A 100 -17.25 -6.85 -6.52
CA PHE A 100 -16.12 -6.65 -7.41
C PHE A 100 -16.57 -6.67 -8.88
N PRO A 101 -15.81 -6.02 -9.78
CA PRO A 101 -14.55 -5.31 -9.56
C PRO A 101 -14.73 -3.96 -8.84
N GLN A 102 -13.64 -3.47 -8.23
CA GLN A 102 -13.53 -2.12 -7.68
C GLN A 102 -12.28 -1.46 -8.24
N PHE A 103 -12.41 -0.20 -8.64
CA PHE A 103 -11.33 0.61 -9.21
C PHE A 103 -11.20 1.90 -8.43
N PHE A 104 -9.95 2.26 -8.13
CA PHE A 104 -9.59 3.48 -7.43
C PHE A 104 -8.53 4.20 -8.22
N PHE A 105 -8.71 5.51 -8.40
CA PHE A 105 -7.75 6.39 -9.03
C PHE A 105 -7.51 7.59 -8.12
N PHE A 106 -6.27 7.97 -8.01
CA PHE A 106 -5.84 9.14 -7.29
C PHE A 106 -4.85 9.92 -8.15
N TYR A 107 -5.14 11.21 -8.35
CA TYR A 107 -4.25 12.12 -9.03
C TYR A 107 -3.95 13.31 -8.11
N GLU A 108 -2.69 13.67 -7.99
CA GLU A 108 -2.21 14.83 -7.25
C GLU A 108 -1.34 15.68 -8.17
N PHE A 109 -1.67 16.95 -8.29
CA PHE A 109 -0.92 17.95 -9.01
C PHE A 109 -0.39 18.97 -8.04
N GLY A 110 0.94 19.04 -7.86
CA GLY A 110 1.65 20.05 -7.10
C GLY A 110 1.99 21.25 -7.98
N SER A 111 1.83 22.45 -7.49
CA SER A 111 2.08 23.66 -8.24
C SER A 111 2.81 24.71 -7.44
N LYS A 112 3.61 25.55 -8.14
CA LYS A 112 4.38 26.66 -7.55
C LYS A 112 3.53 27.95 -7.42
N ILE A 113 2.27 27.80 -7.03
CA ILE A 113 1.38 28.94 -6.73
C ILE A 113 1.29 29.13 -5.21
N PHE A 114 0.91 30.32 -4.74
CA PHE A 114 0.70 30.60 -3.32
C PHE A 114 1.83 30.11 -2.42
N ASP A 115 3.09 30.45 -2.74
CA ASP A 115 4.32 30.04 -2.04
C ASP A 115 4.70 28.55 -2.14
N GLY A 116 4.04 27.75 -2.99
CA GLY A 116 4.44 26.38 -3.27
C GLY A 116 5.81 26.28 -3.95
N GLU A 117 6.64 25.35 -3.50
CA GLU A 117 8.01 25.14 -4.02
C GLU A 117 8.09 23.94 -4.98
N LEU A 118 7.10 23.07 -4.94
CA LEU A 118 7.06 21.80 -5.68
C LEU A 118 6.19 21.92 -6.92
N ASN A 119 6.63 21.27 -8.01
CA ASN A 119 5.87 21.16 -9.26
C ASN A 119 5.94 19.70 -9.73
N TYR A 120 4.88 18.96 -9.53
CA TYR A 120 4.85 17.53 -9.83
C TYR A 120 3.45 17.04 -10.17
N ASP A 121 3.42 15.92 -10.85
CA ASP A 121 2.24 15.11 -11.12
C ASP A 121 2.42 13.74 -10.47
N ARG A 122 1.37 13.23 -9.86
CA ARG A 122 1.32 11.89 -9.30
C ARG A 122 -0.01 11.23 -9.59
N LEU A 123 0.01 10.05 -10.19
CA LEU A 123 -1.14 9.23 -10.47
C LEU A 123 -0.97 7.86 -9.81
N ASP A 124 -1.95 7.45 -9.01
CA ASP A 124 -2.06 6.13 -8.41
C ASP A 124 -3.32 5.44 -8.93
N ALA A 125 -3.24 4.15 -9.22
CA ALA A 125 -4.38 3.35 -9.61
C ALA A 125 -4.35 1.99 -8.90
N LEU A 126 -5.53 1.57 -8.41
CA LEU A 126 -5.73 0.25 -7.81
C LEU A 126 -6.99 -0.38 -8.39
N ALA A 127 -6.85 -1.59 -8.93
CA ALA A 127 -7.96 -2.44 -9.33
C ALA A 127 -8.02 -3.67 -8.44
N ILE A 128 -9.20 -4.00 -7.93
CA ILE A 128 -9.44 -5.20 -7.13
C ILE A 128 -10.55 -6.00 -7.81
N HIS A 129 -10.27 -7.25 -8.09
CA HIS A 129 -11.26 -8.19 -8.60
C HIS A 129 -11.28 -9.46 -7.76
N GLN A 130 -12.47 -9.99 -7.52
CA GLN A 130 -12.66 -11.24 -6.81
C GLN A 130 -13.65 -12.11 -7.55
N PHE A 131 -13.32 -13.36 -7.72
CA PHE A 131 -14.22 -14.34 -8.32
C PHE A 131 -14.15 -15.68 -7.57
N ARG A 132 -15.24 -16.45 -7.67
CA ARG A 132 -15.37 -17.75 -7.06
C ARG A 132 -15.30 -18.85 -8.12
N SER A 133 -14.57 -19.89 -7.82
CA SER A 133 -14.44 -21.10 -8.66
C SER A 133 -14.55 -22.35 -7.81
N LYS A 134 -14.44 -23.53 -8.44
CA LYS A 134 -14.34 -24.82 -7.72
C LYS A 134 -13.10 -24.90 -6.83
N LEU A 135 -12.05 -24.12 -7.16
CA LEU A 135 -10.81 -24.02 -6.37
C LEU A 135 -10.91 -23.03 -5.22
N GLY A 136 -12.08 -22.46 -4.97
CA GLY A 136 -12.32 -21.48 -3.92
C GLY A 136 -12.47 -20.05 -4.45
N THR A 137 -12.02 -19.08 -3.66
CA THR A 137 -12.14 -17.66 -3.99
C THR A 137 -10.77 -17.09 -4.33
N THR A 138 -10.65 -16.56 -5.55
CA THR A 138 -9.44 -15.86 -6.03
C THR A 138 -9.65 -14.36 -5.93
N THR A 139 -8.69 -13.65 -5.36
CA THR A 139 -8.65 -12.18 -5.33
C THR A 139 -7.43 -11.70 -6.09
N LEU A 140 -7.64 -10.83 -7.05
CA LEU A 140 -6.60 -10.15 -7.82
C LEU A 140 -6.56 -8.68 -7.40
N LYS A 141 -5.37 -8.17 -7.11
CA LYS A 141 -5.14 -6.74 -6.89
C LYS A 141 -4.04 -6.29 -7.83
N PHE A 142 -4.34 -5.30 -8.61
CA PHE A 142 -3.40 -4.63 -9.50
C PHE A 142 -3.21 -3.20 -9.06
N LEU A 143 -2.01 -2.84 -8.67
CA LEU A 143 -1.64 -1.52 -8.20
C LEU A 143 -0.56 -0.95 -9.11
N GLY A 144 -0.68 0.29 -9.50
CA GLY A 144 0.34 0.99 -10.27
C GLY A 144 0.34 2.48 -9.98
N GLY A 145 1.46 3.10 -10.28
CA GLY A 145 1.60 4.53 -10.11
C GLY A 145 2.69 5.11 -10.99
N ILE A 146 2.55 6.38 -11.30
CA ILE A 146 3.54 7.20 -12.00
C ILE A 146 3.58 8.58 -11.37
N SER A 147 4.77 9.07 -11.13
CA SER A 147 5.04 10.44 -10.69
C SER A 147 6.09 11.09 -11.57
N SER A 148 6.02 12.39 -11.71
CA SER A 148 6.97 13.18 -12.50
C SER A 148 7.09 14.59 -11.92
N GLY A 149 8.16 15.29 -12.29
CA GLY A 149 8.39 16.68 -11.88
C GLY A 149 9.33 16.79 -10.68
N THR A 150 9.22 17.90 -9.96
CA THR A 150 10.06 18.23 -8.80
C THR A 150 9.33 17.87 -7.52
N ALA A 151 9.69 16.73 -6.92
CA ALA A 151 9.03 16.23 -5.73
C ALA A 151 9.99 15.53 -4.78
N PRO A 152 9.86 15.71 -3.46
CA PRO A 152 10.62 14.96 -2.47
C PRO A 152 10.23 13.48 -2.51
N ILE A 153 11.08 12.62 -1.90
CA ILE A 153 10.94 11.16 -2.02
C ILE A 153 9.56 10.63 -1.57
N TRP A 154 8.95 11.22 -0.57
CA TRP A 154 7.63 10.81 -0.06
C TRP A 154 6.44 11.20 -0.96
N LYS A 155 6.69 11.97 -2.03
CA LYS A 155 5.69 12.20 -3.09
C LYS A 155 5.82 11.17 -4.22
N ASN A 156 6.91 10.43 -4.28
CA ASN A 156 7.07 9.25 -5.11
C ASN A 156 6.47 8.00 -4.43
N PHE A 157 6.77 6.83 -4.92
CA PHE A 157 6.22 5.58 -4.41
C PHE A 157 7.28 4.80 -3.64
N GLU A 158 7.05 4.58 -2.38
CA GLU A 158 7.73 3.52 -1.65
C GLU A 158 7.03 2.20 -1.95
N ILE A 159 7.73 1.19 -2.32
CA ILE A 159 7.18 -0.14 -2.44
C ILE A 159 7.12 -0.74 -1.03
N ILE A 160 5.90 -1.00 -0.58
CA ILE A 160 5.64 -1.31 0.83
C ILE A 160 6.31 -2.62 1.24
N GLY A 161 7.36 -2.52 2.01
CA GLY A 161 7.99 -3.63 2.73
C GLY A 161 7.49 -3.71 4.17
N GLN A 162 7.62 -4.87 4.79
CA GLN A 162 7.13 -5.13 6.14
C GLN A 162 8.22 -5.59 7.10
N THR A 163 9.42 -5.89 6.61
CA THR A 163 10.53 -6.38 7.42
C THR A 163 11.36 -5.21 7.92
N ASP A 164 11.84 -5.28 9.17
CA ASP A 164 12.89 -4.39 9.65
C ASP A 164 14.24 -4.81 9.03
N GLY A 165 14.69 -4.05 8.04
CA GLY A 165 15.95 -4.31 7.34
C GLY A 165 17.20 -4.02 8.19
N SER A 166 17.07 -3.34 9.33
CA SER A 166 18.19 -2.95 10.19
C SER A 166 18.59 -4.03 11.20
N SER A 167 17.77 -5.07 11.39
CA SER A 167 17.97 -6.08 12.42
C SER A 167 18.18 -7.48 11.85
N GLU A 168 19.26 -8.13 12.28
CA GLU A 168 19.54 -9.54 11.99
C GLU A 168 18.73 -10.52 12.86
N LYS A 169 18.00 -10.03 13.85
CA LYS A 169 17.20 -10.87 14.75
C LYS A 169 16.02 -11.50 14.01
N TRP A 170 15.73 -12.77 14.30
CA TRP A 170 14.58 -13.45 13.70
C TRP A 170 13.23 -12.78 14.04
N THR A 171 13.16 -12.10 15.19
CA THR A 171 11.97 -11.34 15.63
C THR A 171 11.63 -10.18 14.70
N SER A 172 12.60 -9.60 13.99
CA SER A 172 12.38 -8.55 13.00
C SER A 172 11.63 -9.04 11.75
N LYS A 173 11.57 -10.35 11.57
CA LYS A 173 10.85 -11.01 10.47
C LYS A 173 9.38 -11.32 10.82
N ILE A 174 8.95 -11.04 12.06
CA ILE A 174 7.55 -11.16 12.49
C ILE A 174 6.85 -9.83 12.20
N ASN A 175 5.93 -9.85 11.25
CA ASN A 175 5.30 -8.66 10.73
C ASN A 175 3.79 -8.65 10.98
N THR A 176 3.24 -7.45 11.10
CA THR A 176 1.80 -7.23 10.97
C THR A 176 1.47 -7.06 9.49
N PRO A 177 0.40 -7.70 8.98
CA PRO A 177 0.15 -7.69 7.56
C PRO A 177 -0.31 -6.34 7.04
N SER A 178 0.32 -5.88 5.97
CA SER A 178 -0.26 -4.90 5.06
C SER A 178 -1.02 -5.60 3.94
N THR A 179 -2.14 -5.04 3.54
CA THR A 179 -2.94 -5.59 2.45
C THR A 179 -2.27 -5.46 1.08
N LEU A 180 -1.27 -4.59 0.93
CA LEU A 180 -0.56 -4.35 -0.34
C LEU A 180 0.96 -4.49 -0.21
N GLY A 181 1.46 -4.79 0.99
CA GLY A 181 2.89 -4.88 1.25
C GLY A 181 3.47 -6.28 1.03
N PHE A 182 4.79 -6.31 0.87
CA PHE A 182 5.61 -7.52 0.76
C PHE A 182 6.15 -7.90 2.13
N VAL A 183 5.95 -9.14 2.54
CA VAL A 183 6.32 -9.61 3.88
C VAL A 183 7.83 -9.74 4.04
N THR A 184 8.53 -10.13 2.96
CA THR A 184 9.97 -10.37 2.97
C THR A 184 10.80 -9.15 2.55
N MET A 185 10.14 -8.04 2.17
CA MET A 185 10.81 -6.81 1.74
C MET A 185 11.05 -5.90 2.94
N PRO A 186 12.27 -5.33 3.08
CA PRO A 186 12.53 -4.32 4.09
C PRO A 186 11.70 -3.04 3.85
N SER A 187 11.15 -2.49 4.93
CA SER A 187 10.42 -1.22 4.89
C SER A 187 11.38 -0.05 4.62
N GLY A 188 10.91 0.95 3.88
CA GLY A 188 11.70 2.16 3.60
C GLY A 188 12.91 1.97 2.68
N THR A 189 13.04 0.81 2.04
CA THR A 189 14.22 0.49 1.23
C THR A 189 14.02 0.75 -0.25
N PHE A 190 12.86 0.39 -0.82
CA PHE A 190 12.62 0.47 -2.25
C PHE A 190 11.70 1.62 -2.60
N TYR A 191 12.15 2.48 -3.52
CA TYR A 191 11.38 3.60 -4.03
C TYR A 191 11.32 3.58 -5.55
N ALA A 192 10.26 4.16 -6.10
CA ALA A 192 10.02 4.27 -7.53
C ALA A 192 9.29 5.58 -7.87
N ASP A 193 9.55 6.14 -9.05
CA ASP A 193 8.72 7.19 -9.65
C ASP A 193 7.61 6.59 -10.52
N LYS A 194 7.80 5.34 -10.97
CA LYS A 194 6.79 4.54 -11.67
C LYS A 194 6.92 3.08 -11.26
N PHE A 195 5.78 2.46 -11.01
CA PHE A 195 5.76 1.04 -10.64
C PHE A 195 4.45 0.37 -11.03
N VAL A 196 4.51 -0.95 -11.08
CA VAL A 196 3.33 -1.82 -11.13
C VAL A 196 3.52 -2.97 -10.15
N SER A 197 2.45 -3.38 -9.50
CA SER A 197 2.40 -4.52 -8.60
C SER A 197 1.16 -5.35 -8.85
N LEU A 198 1.34 -6.67 -8.88
CA LEU A 198 0.28 -7.67 -8.97
C LEU A 198 0.29 -8.51 -7.70
N GLN A 199 -0.86 -8.68 -7.09
CA GLN A 199 -1.06 -9.57 -5.96
C GLN A 199 -2.23 -10.51 -6.26
N VAL A 200 -1.98 -11.78 -6.08
CA VAL A 200 -2.96 -12.85 -6.27
C VAL A 200 -3.10 -13.58 -4.95
N SER A 201 -4.30 -13.69 -4.43
CA SER A 201 -4.58 -14.57 -3.30
C SER A 201 -5.67 -15.55 -3.65
N GLN A 202 -5.46 -16.82 -3.26
CA GLN A 202 -6.34 -17.93 -3.52
C GLN A 202 -6.81 -18.54 -2.20
N TYR A 203 -8.02 -18.27 -1.84
CA TYR A 203 -8.69 -18.90 -0.71
C TYR A 203 -9.10 -20.34 -1.09
N LEU A 204 -8.52 -21.34 -0.42
CA LEU A 204 -8.80 -22.74 -0.73
C LEU A 204 -10.12 -23.19 -0.07
N PRO A 205 -10.90 -24.07 -0.72
CA PRO A 205 -12.19 -24.49 -0.21
C PRO A 205 -12.11 -25.49 0.95
N PHE A 206 -10.87 -25.87 1.32
CA PHE A 206 -10.65 -26.81 2.41
C PHE A 206 -10.86 -26.16 3.77
N ARG A 207 -11.50 -26.92 4.67
CA ARG A 207 -11.68 -26.51 6.06
C ARG A 207 -11.11 -27.60 6.96
N PHE A 208 -10.20 -27.19 7.84
CA PHE A 208 -9.59 -28.07 8.83
C PHE A 208 -10.20 -27.77 10.19
N LYS A 209 -10.52 -28.82 10.95
CA LYS A 209 -10.95 -28.65 12.33
C LYS A 209 -9.72 -28.33 13.19
N THR A 210 -9.74 -27.20 13.90
CA THR A 210 -8.68 -26.78 14.82
C THR A 210 -9.14 -26.86 16.27
N ILE A 211 -8.22 -26.55 17.17
CA ILE A 211 -8.46 -26.48 18.62
C ILE A 211 -9.65 -25.55 18.88
N GLY A 212 -10.61 -25.99 19.70
CA GLY A 212 -11.74 -25.14 20.12
C GLY A 212 -12.95 -25.13 19.19
N LYS A 213 -13.20 -26.16 18.40
CA LYS A 213 -14.38 -26.31 17.49
C LYS A 213 -14.46 -25.28 16.36
N THR A 214 -13.36 -24.58 16.04
CA THR A 214 -13.27 -23.67 14.91
C THR A 214 -12.73 -24.38 13.67
N TYR A 215 -13.13 -23.88 12.50
CA TYR A 215 -12.58 -24.36 11.23
C TYR A 215 -11.55 -23.36 10.72
N SER A 216 -10.36 -23.87 10.41
CA SER A 216 -9.30 -23.14 9.72
C SER A 216 -9.42 -23.26 8.23
N THR A 217 -8.90 -22.28 7.52
CA THR A 217 -8.80 -22.28 6.06
C THR A 217 -7.38 -21.86 5.66
N LEU A 218 -6.97 -22.24 4.45
CA LEU A 218 -5.71 -21.86 3.87
C LEU A 218 -5.93 -20.85 2.73
N GLU A 219 -5.05 -19.87 2.65
CA GLU A 219 -4.96 -18.92 1.56
C GLU A 219 -3.54 -18.96 1.00
N LEU A 220 -3.40 -19.10 -0.31
CA LEU A 220 -2.14 -19.02 -1.02
C LEU A 220 -1.98 -17.60 -1.54
N GLU A 221 -0.78 -17.03 -1.43
CA GLU A 221 -0.47 -15.69 -1.93
C GLU A 221 0.69 -15.72 -2.93
N TYR A 222 0.56 -14.95 -3.99
CA TYR A 222 1.66 -14.56 -4.87
C TYR A 222 1.64 -13.05 -5.01
N LYS A 223 2.81 -12.43 -4.84
CA LYS A 223 2.97 -11.00 -4.99
C LYS A 223 4.16 -10.70 -5.88
N SER A 224 4.01 -9.71 -6.71
CA SER A 224 5.04 -9.28 -7.66
C SER A 224 5.00 -7.77 -7.81
N ALA A 225 6.17 -7.13 -7.89
CA ALA A 225 6.29 -5.72 -8.19
C ALA A 225 7.57 -5.42 -8.96
N VAL A 226 7.49 -4.45 -9.84
CA VAL A 226 8.62 -3.87 -10.57
C VAL A 226 8.40 -2.37 -10.72
N GLY A 227 9.47 -1.61 -10.70
CA GLY A 227 9.40 -0.15 -10.84
C GLY A 227 10.70 0.40 -11.40
N ASN A 228 10.74 1.70 -11.52
CA ASN A 228 11.94 2.42 -11.90
C ASN A 228 11.95 3.76 -11.17
N PHE A 229 13.07 4.43 -11.18
CA PHE A 229 13.24 5.77 -10.62
C PHE A 229 14.17 6.58 -11.52
N LYS A 230 13.64 7.68 -12.07
CA LYS A 230 14.42 8.61 -12.88
C LYS A 230 15.16 9.58 -11.97
N ASN A 231 16.47 9.75 -12.17
CA ASN A 231 17.33 10.67 -11.42
C ASN A 231 17.31 10.43 -9.90
N PRO A 232 17.61 9.20 -9.41
CA PRO A 232 17.64 8.90 -7.99
C PRO A 232 18.67 9.74 -7.23
N GLU A 233 19.71 10.24 -7.91
CA GLU A 233 20.76 11.12 -7.39
C GLU A 233 20.25 12.48 -6.89
N ASN A 234 19.06 12.89 -7.28
CA ASN A 234 18.43 14.10 -6.78
C ASN A 234 18.00 13.98 -5.29
N HIS A 235 17.90 12.75 -4.81
CA HIS A 235 17.47 12.43 -3.45
C HIS A 235 18.68 11.96 -2.64
N GLN A 236 19.20 12.82 -1.79
CA GLN A 236 20.38 12.54 -0.98
C GLN A 236 19.98 11.72 0.25
N PHE A 237 19.69 10.44 0.03
CA PHE A 237 19.54 9.45 1.08
C PHE A 237 19.68 8.04 0.47
N ASN A 238 19.97 7.05 1.31
CA ASN A 238 20.22 5.70 0.82
C ASN A 238 18.91 4.93 0.59
N PHE A 239 18.61 4.61 -0.67
CA PHE A 239 17.50 3.76 -1.06
C PHE A 239 17.84 2.92 -2.30
N GLN A 240 17.01 1.95 -2.59
CA GLN A 240 17.15 1.09 -3.76
C GLN A 240 16.01 1.34 -4.75
N VAL A 241 16.32 1.21 -6.03
CA VAL A 241 15.33 1.25 -7.10
C VAL A 241 14.89 -0.18 -7.42
N LEU A 242 13.59 -0.39 -7.52
CA LEU A 242 13.00 -1.69 -7.83
C LEU A 242 13.02 -1.98 -9.34
N ASN A 243 14.20 -1.97 -9.96
CA ASN A 243 14.39 -2.12 -11.40
C ASN A 243 14.29 -3.56 -11.91
N HIS A 244 14.24 -4.54 -11.03
CA HIS A 244 13.97 -5.95 -11.33
C HIS A 244 12.67 -6.40 -10.65
N ASN A 245 12.10 -7.48 -11.13
CA ASN A 245 10.87 -8.01 -10.57
C ASN A 245 11.10 -8.60 -9.17
N TYR A 246 10.51 -8.00 -8.15
CA TYR A 246 10.44 -8.56 -6.80
C TYR A 246 9.27 -9.52 -6.72
N GLN A 247 9.53 -10.74 -6.28
CA GLN A 247 8.52 -11.78 -6.22
C GLN A 247 8.48 -12.42 -4.83
N GLU A 248 7.27 -12.73 -4.39
CA GLU A 248 7.03 -13.36 -3.11
C GLU A 248 5.88 -14.36 -3.25
N VAL A 249 6.09 -15.55 -2.72
CA VAL A 249 5.04 -16.56 -2.56
C VAL A 249 4.80 -16.79 -1.08
N GLY A 250 3.58 -17.10 -0.73
CA GLY A 250 3.25 -17.35 0.67
C GLY A 250 1.98 -18.15 0.83
N PHE A 251 1.75 -18.55 2.06
CA PHE A 251 0.47 -19.09 2.48
C PHE A 251 0.07 -18.52 3.83
N ILE A 252 -1.23 -18.43 4.06
CA ILE A 252 -1.80 -17.94 5.30
C ILE A 252 -2.71 -19.01 5.85
N TRP A 253 -2.43 -19.40 7.07
CA TRP A 253 -3.29 -20.28 7.85
C TRP A 253 -4.24 -19.38 8.65
N ASN A 254 -5.45 -19.23 8.13
CA ASN A 254 -6.48 -18.45 8.77
C ASN A 254 -7.08 -19.21 9.95
N ARG A 255 -7.30 -18.51 11.07
CA ARG A 255 -7.87 -19.06 12.31
C ARG A 255 -7.02 -20.19 12.91
N PHE A 256 -5.70 -20.02 12.90
CA PHE A 256 -4.72 -20.99 13.41
C PHE A 256 -4.97 -21.35 14.90
N LEU A 257 -5.10 -20.34 15.75
CA LEU A 257 -5.43 -20.50 17.17
C LEU A 257 -6.80 -19.88 17.48
N GLY A 258 -7.88 -20.60 17.11
CA GLY A 258 -9.23 -20.10 17.28
C GLY A 258 -9.59 -19.00 16.28
N ARG A 259 -10.57 -18.14 16.63
CA ARG A 259 -11.09 -17.13 15.70
C ARG A 259 -10.22 -15.88 15.54
N LYS A 260 -9.18 -15.73 16.36
CA LYS A 260 -8.48 -14.46 16.54
C LYS A 260 -7.11 -14.35 15.87
N PHE A 261 -6.50 -15.47 15.46
CA PHE A 261 -5.14 -15.46 14.95
C PHE A 261 -5.01 -16.16 13.60
N ASP A 262 -4.45 -15.43 12.64
CA ASP A 262 -3.99 -15.99 11.37
C ASP A 262 -2.46 -15.93 11.37
N VAL A 263 -1.82 -16.97 10.82
CA VAL A 263 -0.36 -17.05 10.68
C VAL A 263 -0.04 -17.21 9.21
N GLY A 264 0.80 -16.35 8.69
CA GLY A 264 1.25 -16.38 7.30
C GLY A 264 2.75 -16.59 7.20
N PHE A 265 3.17 -17.28 6.16
CA PHE A 265 4.55 -17.53 5.80
C PHE A 265 4.76 -17.06 4.38
N SER A 266 5.83 -16.32 4.14
CA SER A 266 6.19 -15.83 2.82
C SER A 266 7.64 -16.11 2.51
N TYR A 267 7.94 -16.34 1.24
CA TYR A 267 9.28 -16.61 0.74
C TYR A 267 9.56 -15.78 -0.50
N ARG A 268 10.68 -15.06 -0.49
CA ARG A 268 11.14 -14.24 -1.60
C ARG A 268 11.78 -15.09 -2.68
N LEU A 269 11.40 -14.81 -3.94
CA LEU A 269 11.88 -15.49 -5.12
C LEU A 269 12.59 -14.53 -6.08
N GLY A 270 13.30 -15.09 -7.03
CA GLY A 270 13.83 -14.38 -8.19
C GLY A 270 15.06 -13.54 -7.90
N TYR A 271 15.21 -12.41 -8.60
CA TYR A 271 16.43 -11.60 -8.62
C TYR A 271 16.89 -11.14 -7.23
N TYR A 272 15.97 -10.76 -6.36
CA TYR A 272 16.29 -10.26 -5.01
C TYR A 272 16.45 -11.36 -3.96
N GLN A 273 16.40 -12.63 -4.37
CA GLN A 273 16.65 -13.76 -3.48
C GLN A 273 18.11 -13.77 -3.04
N THR A 274 18.37 -13.96 -1.75
CA THR A 274 19.69 -14.13 -1.19
C THR A 274 20.05 -15.62 -1.07
N SER A 275 21.33 -15.94 -0.93
CA SER A 275 21.80 -17.31 -0.77
C SER A 275 21.37 -17.96 0.55
N GLN A 276 21.03 -17.16 1.56
CA GLN A 276 20.60 -17.67 2.86
C GLN A 276 19.08 -17.77 2.93
N PHE A 277 18.57 -18.97 3.23
CA PHE A 277 17.13 -19.23 3.37
C PHE A 277 16.44 -18.25 4.34
N LYS A 278 17.07 -18.04 5.50
CA LYS A 278 16.52 -17.18 6.56
C LYS A 278 16.24 -15.73 6.12
N ASP A 279 16.98 -15.23 5.12
CA ASP A 279 16.87 -13.85 4.66
C ASP A 279 15.78 -13.68 3.59
N ASN A 280 15.34 -14.79 3.03
CA ASN A 280 14.22 -14.84 2.06
C ASN A 280 12.89 -15.17 2.72
N PHE A 281 12.89 -15.47 4.01
CA PHE A 281 11.70 -15.91 4.73
C PHE A 281 11.10 -14.78 5.57
N GLY A 282 9.77 -14.67 5.56
CA GLY A 282 9.01 -13.75 6.39
C GLY A 282 7.83 -14.44 7.06
N LEU A 283 7.56 -14.06 8.30
CA LEU A 283 6.41 -14.51 9.10
C LEU A 283 5.46 -13.34 9.30
N GLN A 284 4.17 -13.55 9.13
CA GLN A 284 3.16 -12.56 9.47
C GLN A 284 2.12 -13.12 10.44
N ILE A 285 1.76 -12.31 11.40
CA ILE A 285 0.70 -12.61 12.36
C ILE A 285 -0.41 -11.61 12.13
N ARG A 286 -1.60 -12.09 11.79
CA ARG A 286 -2.80 -11.27 11.63
C ARG A 286 -3.72 -11.50 12.83
N LEU A 287 -4.16 -10.42 13.44
CA LEU A 287 -5.25 -10.49 14.41
C LEU A 287 -6.56 -10.55 13.62
N GLY A 288 -7.22 -11.71 13.64
CA GLY A 288 -8.47 -11.94 12.95
C GLY A 288 -9.67 -11.48 13.76
N GLY A 289 -10.63 -10.84 13.10
CA GLY A 289 -11.98 -10.64 13.64
C GLY A 289 -12.14 -9.53 14.67
N PHE A 290 -11.96 -8.29 14.24
CA PHE A 290 -12.75 -7.16 14.76
C PHE A 290 -13.79 -6.74 13.73
#